data_dd7d70dabd52d723d25bc5ab90871f59
#
_entry.id   dd7d70dabd52d723d25bc5ab90871f59
#
_cell.length_a   1.000
_cell.length_b   1.000
_cell.length_c   1.000
_cell.angle_alpha   90.00
_cell.angle_beta   90.00
_cell.angle_gamma   90.00
#
_symmetry.space_group_name_H-M   'P 1'
#
loop_
_entity.id
_entity.type
_entity.pdbx_description
1 polymer ?
#
loop_
_entity_poly.entity_id
_entity_poly.type
_entity_poly.pdbx_seq_one_letter_code
_entity_poly.pdbx_strand_id
1 'polypeptide(L)'
;MKALRTAMKWLLGLLFVAAGVNHFLMPDKYVALVPPYLPWPFVLVYLSGVAEVALGVHLLIPRFRSRAAWGLIALLIAVFPANLHMALNPEQFPDIPPAALWVRLPLQGVLVAWAYWFTGGEK
;
A
#
# COMPACT_ATOMS: atom_id res chain seq x y z
N MET A 1 -17.02 19.08 7.28
CA MET A 1 -15.93 18.11 7.14
C MET A 1 -16.16 17.11 6.01
N LYS A 2 -17.35 17.11 5.43
CA LYS A 2 -17.61 16.21 4.28
C LYS A 2 -16.67 16.45 3.12
N ALA A 3 -16.40 17.72 2.81
CA ALA A 3 -15.52 18.05 1.70
C ALA A 3 -14.11 17.53 1.93
N LEU A 4 -13.60 17.68 3.16
CA LEU A 4 -12.27 17.17 3.50
C LEU A 4 -12.23 15.65 3.40
N ARG A 5 -13.24 14.99 3.96
CA ARG A 5 -13.30 13.53 3.92
C ARG A 5 -13.33 13.03 2.47
N THR A 6 -14.14 13.66 1.63
CA THR A 6 -14.20 13.30 0.22
C THR A 6 -12.86 13.52 -0.49
N ALA A 7 -12.22 14.66 -0.25
CA ALA A 7 -10.92 14.94 -0.86
C ALA A 7 -9.87 13.92 -0.43
N MET A 8 -9.85 13.56 0.86
CA MET A 8 -8.88 12.61 1.37
C MET A 8 -9.15 11.19 0.86
N LYS A 9 -10.42 10.86 0.64
CA LYS A 9 -10.79 9.58 0.04
C LYS A 9 -10.26 9.47 -1.39
N TRP A 10 -10.47 10.52 -2.19
CA TRP A 10 -9.98 10.53 -3.56
C TRP A 10 -8.46 10.50 -3.61
N LEU A 11 -7.81 11.24 -2.73
CA LEU A 11 -6.35 11.22 -2.67
C LEU A 11 -5.83 9.82 -2.35
N LEU A 12 -6.40 9.16 -1.34
CA LEU A 12 -5.98 7.83 -0.97
C LEU A 12 -6.22 6.82 -2.09
N GLY A 13 -7.41 6.85 -2.70
CA GLY A 13 -7.74 5.95 -3.79
C GLY A 13 -6.80 6.11 -4.97
N LEU A 14 -6.54 7.35 -5.35
CA LEU A 14 -5.67 7.63 -6.49
C LEU A 14 -4.21 7.26 -6.18
N LEU A 15 -3.77 7.43 -4.93
CA LEU A 15 -2.43 7.00 -4.52
C LEU A 15 -2.26 5.49 -4.71
N PHE A 16 -3.26 4.71 -4.28
CA PHE A 16 -3.16 3.26 -4.43
C PHE A 16 -3.26 2.82 -5.88
N VAL A 17 -4.11 3.48 -6.67
CA VAL A 17 -4.18 3.18 -8.11
C VAL A 17 -2.82 3.46 -8.76
N ALA A 18 -2.25 4.63 -8.47
CA ALA A 18 -0.95 5.00 -9.04
C ALA A 18 0.15 4.03 -8.61
N ALA A 19 0.17 3.68 -7.32
CA ALA A 19 1.17 2.74 -6.81
C ALA A 19 1.02 1.37 -7.44
N GLY A 20 -0.23 0.89 -7.59
CA GLY A 20 -0.49 -0.40 -8.22
C GLY A 20 -0.08 -0.42 -9.67
N VAL A 21 -0.41 0.62 -10.42
CA VAL A 21 0.02 0.74 -11.81
C VAL A 21 1.55 0.74 -11.90
N ASN A 22 2.21 1.43 -10.97
CA ASN A 22 3.66 1.49 -10.97
C ASN A 22 4.31 0.12 -10.76
N HIS A 23 3.62 -0.80 -10.07
CA HIS A 23 4.12 -2.19 -9.95
C HIS A 23 4.28 -2.85 -11.32
N PHE A 24 3.43 -2.49 -12.28
CA PHE A 24 3.50 -3.07 -13.63
C PHE A 24 4.49 -2.32 -14.52
N LEU A 25 4.69 -1.02 -14.26
CA LEU A 25 5.62 -0.22 -15.06
C LEU A 25 7.07 -0.45 -14.66
N MET A 26 7.32 -0.71 -13.38
CA MET A 26 8.67 -0.85 -12.85
C MET A 26 8.76 -2.07 -11.92
N PRO A 27 8.42 -3.27 -12.42
CA PRO A 27 8.35 -4.45 -11.55
C PRO A 27 9.69 -4.82 -10.91
N ASP A 28 10.81 -4.57 -11.60
CA ASP A 28 12.13 -4.93 -11.07
C ASP A 28 12.44 -4.19 -9.78
N LYS A 29 12.01 -2.94 -9.66
CA LYS A 29 12.21 -2.19 -8.42
C LYS A 29 11.47 -2.80 -7.25
N TYR A 30 10.24 -3.26 -7.48
CA TYR A 30 9.43 -3.86 -6.43
C TYR A 30 9.91 -5.27 -6.09
N VAL A 31 10.34 -6.03 -7.11
CA VAL A 31 10.89 -7.37 -6.89
C VAL A 31 12.11 -7.29 -5.97
N ALA A 32 12.94 -6.27 -6.14
CA ALA A 32 14.11 -6.07 -5.29
C ALA A 32 13.74 -5.85 -3.82
N LEU A 33 12.52 -5.39 -3.55
CA LEU A 33 12.05 -5.13 -2.18
C LEU A 33 11.40 -6.35 -1.53
N VAL A 34 11.10 -7.41 -2.30
CA VAL A 34 10.50 -8.62 -1.74
C VAL A 34 11.55 -9.35 -0.90
N PRO A 35 11.22 -9.74 0.35
CA PRO A 35 12.18 -10.46 1.17
C PRO A 35 12.61 -11.76 0.49
N PRO A 36 13.90 -12.12 0.59
CA PRO A 36 14.41 -13.30 -0.13
C PRO A 36 13.80 -14.62 0.33
N TYR A 37 13.18 -14.65 1.51
CA TYR A 37 12.53 -15.87 1.99
C TYR A 37 11.14 -16.10 1.38
N LEU A 38 10.63 -15.17 0.56
CA LEU A 38 9.35 -15.34 -0.09
C LEU A 38 9.53 -15.87 -1.51
N PRO A 39 8.68 -16.82 -1.94
CA PRO A 39 8.77 -17.38 -3.30
C PRO A 39 8.06 -16.47 -4.31
N TRP A 40 8.40 -16.68 -5.56
CA TRP A 40 7.71 -16.05 -6.71
C TRP A 40 7.60 -14.53 -6.61
N PRO A 41 8.74 -13.81 -6.53
CA PRO A 41 8.69 -12.36 -6.29
C PRO A 41 7.91 -11.60 -7.37
N PHE A 42 8.03 -11.96 -8.66
CA PHE A 42 7.27 -11.28 -9.70
C PHE A 42 5.77 -11.48 -9.55
N VAL A 43 5.35 -12.70 -9.19
CA VAL A 43 3.93 -12.98 -8.95
C VAL A 43 3.42 -12.14 -7.79
N LEU A 44 4.20 -12.07 -6.71
CA LEU A 44 3.79 -11.28 -5.54
C LEU A 44 3.67 -9.79 -5.87
N VAL A 45 4.60 -9.26 -6.66
CA VAL A 45 4.57 -7.85 -7.07
C VAL A 45 3.32 -7.59 -7.92
N TYR A 46 3.03 -8.44 -8.90
CA TYR A 46 1.88 -8.24 -9.77
C TYR A 46 0.57 -8.42 -9.01
N LEU A 47 0.47 -9.40 -8.12
CA LEU A 47 -0.73 -9.57 -7.31
C LEU A 47 -0.97 -8.37 -6.41
N SER A 48 0.08 -7.85 -5.80
CA SER A 48 -0.01 -6.64 -4.98
C SER A 48 -0.47 -5.46 -5.83
N GLY A 49 0.07 -5.31 -7.04
CA GLY A 49 -0.31 -4.24 -7.94
C GLY A 49 -1.78 -4.30 -8.33
N VAL A 50 -2.28 -5.50 -8.67
CA VAL A 50 -3.68 -5.69 -9.00
C VAL A 50 -4.56 -5.35 -7.79
N ALA A 51 -4.17 -5.82 -6.60
CA ALA A 51 -4.93 -5.54 -5.39
C ALA A 51 -4.98 -4.04 -5.11
N GLU A 52 -3.86 -3.34 -5.27
CA GLU A 52 -3.80 -1.90 -5.01
C GLU A 52 -4.69 -1.12 -5.98
N VAL A 53 -4.65 -1.45 -7.27
CA VAL A 53 -5.50 -0.79 -8.25
C VAL A 53 -6.97 -1.11 -7.97
N ALA A 54 -7.29 -2.37 -7.78
CA ALA A 54 -8.68 -2.77 -7.55
C ALA A 54 -9.25 -2.13 -6.29
N LEU A 55 -8.50 -2.18 -5.19
CA LEU A 55 -8.96 -1.61 -3.92
C LEU A 55 -9.03 -0.09 -3.98
N GLY A 56 -8.07 0.55 -4.66
CA GLY A 56 -8.10 2.00 -4.85
C GLY A 56 -9.33 2.43 -5.61
N VAL A 57 -9.67 1.74 -6.70
CA VAL A 57 -10.85 2.04 -7.49
C VAL A 57 -12.12 1.79 -6.67
N HIS A 58 -12.20 0.66 -6.00
CA HIS A 58 -13.39 0.33 -5.20
C HIS A 58 -13.60 1.29 -4.03
N LEU A 59 -12.52 1.84 -3.48
CA LEU A 59 -12.63 2.85 -2.43
C LEU A 59 -13.41 4.08 -2.93
N LEU A 60 -13.29 4.41 -4.20
CA LEU A 60 -13.94 5.57 -4.79
C LEU A 60 -15.38 5.32 -5.18
N ILE A 61 -15.82 4.06 -5.15
CA ILE A 61 -17.19 3.68 -5.46
C ILE A 61 -17.95 3.56 -4.13
N PRO A 62 -18.95 4.43 -3.86
CA PRO A 62 -19.61 4.46 -2.54
C PRO A 62 -20.11 3.09 -2.06
N ARG A 63 -20.60 2.28 -2.98
CA ARG A 63 -21.14 0.96 -2.67
C ARG A 63 -20.09 0.03 -2.07
N PHE A 64 -18.83 0.17 -2.48
CA PHE A 64 -17.76 -0.74 -2.09
C PHE A 64 -16.74 -0.11 -1.15
N ARG A 65 -16.94 1.16 -0.77
CA ARG A 65 -15.96 1.93 -0.03
C ARG A 65 -15.50 1.25 1.27
N SER A 66 -16.45 0.81 2.08
CA SER A 66 -16.10 0.22 3.38
C SER A 66 -15.29 -1.07 3.22
N ARG A 67 -15.71 -1.93 2.30
CA ARG A 67 -15.00 -3.18 2.05
C ARG A 67 -13.61 -2.91 1.49
N ALA A 68 -13.50 -1.95 0.57
CA ALA A 68 -12.22 -1.58 0.00
C ALA A 68 -11.27 -1.03 1.06
N ALA A 69 -11.78 -0.21 1.97
CA ALA A 69 -10.97 0.34 3.05
C ALA A 69 -10.41 -0.77 3.94
N TRP A 70 -11.23 -1.75 4.30
CA TRP A 70 -10.74 -2.91 5.06
C TRP A 70 -9.73 -3.73 4.25
N GLY A 71 -9.96 -3.86 2.94
CA GLY A 71 -9.01 -4.55 2.06
C GLY A 71 -7.68 -3.85 2.01
N LEU A 72 -7.66 -2.51 1.96
CA LEU A 72 -6.43 -1.74 1.97
C LEU A 72 -5.67 -1.95 3.28
N ILE A 73 -6.39 -1.98 4.41
CA ILE A 73 -5.77 -2.21 5.71
C ILE A 73 -5.14 -3.60 5.73
N ALA A 74 -5.86 -4.62 5.23
CA ALA A 74 -5.33 -5.98 5.17
C ALA A 74 -4.08 -6.05 4.30
N LEU A 75 -4.10 -5.36 3.16
CA LEU A 75 -2.96 -5.33 2.25
C LEU A 75 -1.75 -4.67 2.92
N LEU A 76 -1.98 -3.54 3.59
CA LEU A 76 -0.91 -2.84 4.30
C LEU A 76 -0.29 -3.71 5.38
N ILE A 77 -1.12 -4.43 6.13
CA ILE A 77 -0.63 -5.35 7.15
C ILE A 77 0.16 -6.49 6.50
N ALA A 78 -0.31 -6.98 5.36
CA ALA A 78 0.36 -8.08 4.65
C ALA A 78 1.74 -7.68 4.14
N VAL A 79 1.94 -6.41 3.76
CA VAL A 79 3.24 -5.96 3.28
C VAL A 79 4.15 -5.44 4.39
N PHE A 80 3.64 -5.34 5.63
CA PHE A 80 4.45 -4.88 6.75
C PHE A 80 5.72 -5.72 6.95
N PRO A 81 5.67 -7.07 6.89
CA PRO A 81 6.89 -7.86 7.03
C PRO A 81 7.98 -7.48 6.02
N ALA A 82 7.59 -7.12 4.79
CA ALA A 82 8.56 -6.68 3.80
C ALA A 82 9.23 -5.38 4.20
N ASN A 83 8.44 -4.40 4.67
CA ASN A 83 8.99 -3.14 5.13
C ASN A 83 9.89 -3.32 6.35
N LEU A 84 9.49 -4.18 7.29
CA LEU A 84 10.30 -4.47 8.46
C LEU A 84 11.61 -5.14 8.06
N HIS A 85 11.56 -6.10 7.13
CA HIS A 85 12.75 -6.78 6.64
C HIS A 85 13.74 -5.78 6.06
N MET A 86 13.25 -4.81 5.27
CA MET A 86 14.10 -3.78 4.69
C MET A 86 14.80 -2.95 5.76
N ALA A 87 14.05 -2.54 6.79
CA ALA A 87 14.61 -1.71 7.86
C ALA A 87 15.66 -2.46 8.67
N LEU A 88 15.45 -3.77 8.87
CA LEU A 88 16.37 -4.60 9.63
C LEU A 88 17.60 -5.05 8.84
N ASN A 89 17.54 -4.96 7.51
CA ASN A 89 18.60 -5.43 6.62
C ASN A 89 18.99 -4.36 5.60
N PRO A 90 19.39 -3.15 6.05
CA PRO A 90 19.66 -2.05 5.14
C PRO A 90 20.79 -2.33 4.15
N GLU A 91 21.68 -3.25 4.48
CA GLU A 91 22.79 -3.60 3.58
C GLU A 91 22.30 -4.26 2.30
N GLN A 92 21.09 -4.82 2.29
CA GLN A 92 20.50 -5.44 1.09
C GLN A 92 19.87 -4.40 0.17
N PHE A 93 19.79 -3.14 0.61
CA PHE A 93 19.13 -2.06 -0.14
C PHE A 93 20.05 -0.84 -0.19
N PRO A 94 21.23 -0.97 -0.82
CA PRO A 94 22.24 0.08 -0.75
C PRO A 94 21.81 1.39 -1.43
N ASP A 95 20.85 1.33 -2.35
CA ASP A 95 20.39 2.54 -3.06
C ASP A 95 19.35 3.34 -2.26
N ILE A 96 18.92 2.82 -1.12
CA ILE A 96 17.91 3.47 -0.28
C ILE A 96 18.55 3.85 1.05
N PRO A 97 18.48 5.15 1.45
CA PRO A 97 19.03 5.55 2.75
C PRO A 97 18.36 4.79 3.89
N PRO A 98 19.13 4.32 4.89
CA PRO A 98 18.55 3.61 6.04
C PRO A 98 17.44 4.39 6.74
N ALA A 99 17.57 5.71 6.83
CA ALA A 99 16.52 6.53 7.44
C ALA A 99 15.20 6.38 6.70
N ALA A 100 15.24 6.30 5.35
CA ALA A 100 14.03 6.12 4.56
C ALA A 100 13.38 4.76 4.84
N LEU A 101 14.17 3.72 5.06
CA LEU A 101 13.66 2.39 5.37
C LEU A 101 12.89 2.40 6.70
N TRP A 102 13.41 3.11 7.69
CA TRP A 102 12.73 3.20 8.99
C TRP A 102 11.51 4.10 8.96
N VAL A 103 11.53 5.17 8.16
CA VAL A 103 10.39 6.08 7.99
C VAL A 103 9.20 5.35 7.37
N ARG A 104 9.44 4.35 6.53
CA ARG A 104 8.36 3.59 5.90
C ARG A 104 7.47 2.87 6.91
N LEU A 105 8.00 2.53 8.09
CA LEU A 105 7.21 1.82 9.10
C LEU A 105 6.12 2.71 9.72
N PRO A 106 6.43 3.90 10.29
CA PRO A 106 5.38 4.75 10.79
C PRO A 106 4.48 5.29 9.68
N LEU A 107 5.04 5.51 8.48
CA LEU A 107 4.23 5.95 7.35
C LEU A 107 3.16 4.92 7.01
N GLN A 108 3.49 3.64 7.10
CA GLN A 108 2.52 2.58 6.89
C GLN A 108 1.39 2.65 7.92
N GLY A 109 1.73 2.97 9.17
CA GLY A 109 0.73 3.18 10.21
C GLY A 109 -0.20 4.33 9.89
N VAL A 110 0.35 5.42 9.33
CA VAL A 110 -0.45 6.57 8.89
C VAL A 110 -1.43 6.13 7.79
N LEU A 111 -0.97 5.34 6.84
CA LEU A 111 -1.84 4.86 5.76
C LEU A 111 -2.94 3.97 6.30
N VAL A 112 -2.65 3.11 7.26
CA VAL A 112 -3.67 2.27 7.91
C VAL A 112 -4.72 3.14 8.59
N ALA A 113 -4.29 4.15 9.36
CA ALA A 113 -5.21 5.05 10.03
C ALA A 113 -6.07 5.82 9.03
N TRP A 114 -5.45 6.25 7.92
CA TRP A 114 -6.14 6.96 6.86
C TRP A 114 -7.23 6.08 6.23
N ALA A 115 -6.89 4.82 5.90
CA ALA A 115 -7.86 3.89 5.34
C ALA A 115 -8.97 3.57 6.35
N TYR A 116 -8.63 3.50 7.63
CA TYR A 116 -9.61 3.22 8.67
C TYR A 116 -10.75 4.25 8.70
N TRP A 117 -10.43 5.49 8.35
CA TRP A 117 -11.43 6.57 8.28
C TRP A 117 -12.61 6.19 7.38
N PHE A 118 -12.37 5.36 6.36
CA PHE A 118 -13.39 5.03 5.36
C PHE A 118 -14.01 3.64 5.56
N THR A 119 -13.71 2.97 6.67
CA THR A 119 -14.27 1.64 6.94
C THR A 119 -15.72 1.70 7.43
N GLY A 120 -16.14 2.84 7.98
CA GLY A 120 -17.50 3.00 8.44
C GLY A 120 -18.47 3.18 7.28
N GLY A 121 -19.76 2.96 7.57
CA GLY A 121 -20.78 3.20 6.57
C GLY A 121 -20.89 4.67 6.20
N GLU A 122 -21.59 4.92 5.10
CA GLU A 122 -21.84 6.29 4.66
C GLU A 122 -22.74 6.98 5.68
N LYS A 123 -22.36 8.18 6.10
CA LYS A 123 -23.14 8.97 7.07
C LYS A 123 -23.71 10.21 6.44
#